data_9d8016d47c2ec1faa2c6e31c054adaaf
#
_entry.id   9d8016d47c2ec1faa2c6e31c054adaaf
#
_cell.length_a   1.000
_cell.length_b   1.000
_cell.length_c   1.000
_cell.angle_alpha   90.00
_cell.angle_beta   90.00
_cell.angle_gamma   90.00
#
_symmetry.space_group_name_H-M   'P 1'
#
loop_
_entity.id
_entity.type
_entity.pdbx_description
1 polymer ?
#
loop_
_entity_poly.entity_id
_entity_poly.type
_entity_poly.pdbx_seq_one_letter_code
_entity_poly.pdbx_strand_id
1 'polypeptide(L)'
;MHRMNFTRRDFCAIAGSTVASLAFGSACRRIAGSEFATDGRLTARPHAGVKTSAPGRIMLGLDRERDAILHLPKSIGASPVPLLVLLHGATQSAEDMFWYLGSAHEEAGVAVLAPNSRDTTWDAIGGSFGPDAEFLNRALERVFETTAIDPARVSVGGFSDGASYALALGLINGDLFSSVVAFSPGFIVDGTPPSQPDRKPRFFISHGTRDHILPIASCGRRIAGDLKARGYDVTFREFDGDHGIPPEIAREGLLWAASSAQSAQA
;
A
#
# COMPACT_ATOMS: atom_id res chain seq x y z
N MET A 1 8.89 -34.22 -15.39
CA MET A 1 8.77 -32.77 -15.16
C MET A 1 7.45 -32.30 -15.74
N HIS A 2 6.40 -32.20 -14.91
CA HIS A 2 5.07 -31.76 -15.33
C HIS A 2 5.00 -30.22 -15.13
N ARG A 3 4.80 -29.50 -16.20
CA ARG A 3 4.52 -28.06 -16.14
C ARG A 3 3.08 -27.86 -15.71
N MET A 4 2.84 -27.31 -14.55
CA MET A 4 1.53 -26.84 -14.13
C MET A 4 1.34 -25.41 -14.68
N ASN A 5 0.40 -25.25 -15.61
CA ASN A 5 -0.06 -23.95 -16.10
C ASN A 5 -1.15 -23.45 -15.13
N PHE A 6 -0.84 -22.43 -14.33
CA PHE A 6 -1.83 -21.77 -13.48
C PHE A 6 -2.63 -20.74 -14.29
N THR A 7 -3.95 -20.85 -14.27
CA THR A 7 -4.87 -19.86 -14.85
C THR A 7 -5.46 -18.97 -13.75
N ARG A 8 -6.05 -17.81 -14.11
CA ARG A 8 -6.75 -16.90 -13.18
C ARG A 8 -7.77 -17.59 -12.27
N ARG A 9 -8.35 -18.73 -12.71
CA ARG A 9 -9.30 -19.52 -11.92
C ARG A 9 -8.65 -20.37 -10.84
N ASP A 10 -7.41 -20.76 -11.01
CA ASP A 10 -6.70 -21.63 -10.07
C ASP A 10 -6.30 -20.88 -8.79
N PHE A 11 -6.14 -19.57 -8.85
CA PHE A 11 -5.86 -18.73 -7.69
C PHE A 11 -7.08 -18.57 -6.74
N CYS A 12 -8.29 -18.66 -7.25
CA CYS A 12 -9.53 -18.56 -6.47
C CYS A 12 -10.01 -19.91 -5.90
N ALA A 13 -9.45 -21.05 -6.32
CA ALA A 13 -9.99 -22.38 -6.02
C ALA A 13 -9.45 -23.03 -4.74
N ILE A 14 -8.52 -22.40 -4.01
CA ILE A 14 -7.93 -22.99 -2.78
C ILE A 14 -8.75 -22.69 -1.51
N ALA A 15 -9.80 -21.88 -1.59
CA ALA A 15 -10.65 -21.50 -0.45
C ALA A 15 -12.04 -22.17 -0.41
N GLY A 16 -12.17 -23.41 -0.85
CA GLY A 16 -13.43 -24.14 -0.85
C GLY A 16 -13.38 -25.48 -0.13
N SER A 17 -13.39 -25.50 1.20
CA SER A 17 -13.71 -26.69 1.98
C SER A 17 -15.03 -26.49 2.72
N THR A 18 -16.03 -27.27 2.29
CA THR A 18 -17.35 -27.41 2.88
C THR A 18 -17.31 -27.78 4.36
N VAL A 19 -17.95 -26.97 5.20
CA VAL A 19 -18.31 -27.34 6.57
C VAL A 19 -19.83 -27.30 6.73
N ALA A 20 -20.36 -28.42 7.17
CA ALA A 20 -21.77 -28.64 7.41
C ALA A 20 -22.33 -27.76 8.53
N SER A 21 -23.52 -27.24 8.31
CA SER A 21 -24.28 -26.39 9.22
C SER A 21 -24.74 -27.19 10.46
N LEU A 22 -24.34 -26.73 11.65
CA LEU A 22 -25.05 -26.99 12.91
C LEU A 22 -25.55 -25.65 13.45
N ALA A 23 -26.87 -25.48 13.43
CA ALA A 23 -27.55 -24.32 13.98
C ALA A 23 -27.48 -24.34 15.51
N PHE A 24 -26.72 -23.42 16.11
CA PHE A 24 -26.90 -22.97 17.47
C PHE A 24 -27.26 -21.49 17.46
N GLY A 25 -28.49 -21.20 17.83
CA GLY A 25 -28.97 -19.84 18.04
C GLY A 25 -28.26 -19.19 19.22
N SER A 26 -27.36 -18.26 18.94
CA SER A 26 -26.88 -17.27 19.87
C SER A 26 -27.25 -15.89 19.31
N ALA A 27 -28.11 -15.19 20.03
CA ALA A 27 -28.44 -13.80 19.77
C ALA A 27 -27.18 -12.94 19.96
N CYS A 28 -26.35 -12.83 18.92
CA CYS A 28 -25.34 -11.81 18.87
C CYS A 28 -26.02 -10.46 18.73
N ARG A 29 -25.99 -9.69 19.81
CA ARG A 29 -26.27 -8.27 19.84
C ARG A 29 -25.43 -7.63 18.72
N ARG A 30 -26.05 -7.19 17.63
CA ARG A 30 -25.42 -6.33 16.64
C ARG A 30 -25.04 -5.04 17.38
N ILE A 31 -23.77 -4.93 17.72
CA ILE A 31 -23.15 -3.62 17.95
C ILE A 31 -23.34 -2.90 16.62
N ALA A 32 -23.95 -1.71 16.66
CA ALA A 32 -24.11 -0.88 15.48
C ALA A 32 -22.75 -0.73 14.83
N GLY A 33 -22.51 -1.50 13.77
CA GLY A 33 -21.30 -1.40 12.94
C GLY A 33 -21.39 -0.01 12.30
N SER A 34 -20.39 0.80 12.55
CA SER A 34 -20.13 1.97 11.72
C SER A 34 -20.25 1.51 10.25
N GLU A 35 -20.99 2.25 9.44
CA GLU A 35 -20.98 2.12 7.98
C GLU A 35 -19.57 2.48 7.49
N PHE A 36 -18.62 1.55 7.65
CA PHE A 36 -17.27 1.72 7.13
C PHE A 36 -17.26 1.37 5.66
N ALA A 37 -16.62 2.25 4.94
CA ALA A 37 -16.46 2.35 3.52
C ALA A 37 -16.10 1.01 2.86
N THR A 38 -17.09 0.33 2.31
CA THR A 38 -16.93 -0.78 1.36
C THR A 38 -16.30 -0.32 0.04
N ASP A 39 -15.98 0.99 -0.09
CA ASP A 39 -15.46 1.65 -1.28
C ASP A 39 -13.96 2.02 -1.20
N GLY A 40 -13.26 1.67 -0.13
CA GLY A 40 -11.84 1.95 0.06
C GLY A 40 -11.49 3.41 0.43
N ARG A 41 -12.48 4.26 0.73
CA ARG A 41 -12.19 5.63 1.17
C ARG A 41 -11.67 5.67 2.60
N LEU A 42 -10.60 6.46 2.77
CA LEU A 42 -9.97 6.72 4.06
C LEU A 42 -10.33 8.13 4.53
N THR A 43 -10.67 8.27 5.80
CA THR A 43 -11.09 9.56 6.41
C THR A 43 -10.00 10.21 7.26
N ALA A 44 -8.98 9.44 7.66
CA ALA A 44 -7.84 9.94 8.43
C ALA A 44 -7.10 11.05 7.67
N ARG A 45 -6.77 12.14 8.36
CA ARG A 45 -6.02 13.27 7.78
C ARG A 45 -4.95 13.76 8.76
N PRO A 46 -3.77 14.22 8.26
CA PRO A 46 -2.75 14.84 9.10
C PRO A 46 -3.28 16.07 9.83
N HIS A 47 -2.85 16.25 11.10
CA HIS A 47 -3.22 17.38 11.95
C HIS A 47 -2.04 18.34 12.12
N ALA A 48 -2.35 19.65 12.17
CA ALA A 48 -1.35 20.65 12.53
C ALA A 48 -1.06 20.63 14.05
N GLY A 49 0.16 21.04 14.42
CA GLY A 49 0.53 21.20 15.82
C GLY A 49 0.88 19.92 16.58
N VAL A 50 0.95 18.79 15.91
CA VAL A 50 1.36 17.51 16.51
C VAL A 50 2.87 17.53 16.75
N LYS A 51 3.28 17.04 17.92
CA LYS A 51 4.70 16.80 18.24
C LYS A 51 5.07 15.40 17.76
N THR A 52 6.14 15.33 17.00
CA THR A 52 6.65 14.06 16.50
C THR A 52 7.25 13.21 17.64
N SER A 53 6.93 11.93 17.63
CA SER A 53 7.54 10.91 18.49
C SER A 53 9.04 10.77 18.24
N ALA A 54 9.76 10.11 19.15
CA ALA A 54 11.20 9.85 18.98
C ALA A 54 11.47 8.96 17.76
N PRO A 55 12.66 9.09 17.11
CA PRO A 55 13.08 8.19 16.04
C PRO A 55 13.04 6.73 16.46
N GLY A 56 12.87 5.85 15.51
CA GLY A 56 12.91 4.41 15.73
C GLY A 56 11.63 3.69 15.33
N ARG A 57 11.54 2.44 15.74
CA ARG A 57 10.50 1.51 15.36
C ARG A 57 9.46 1.37 16.47
N ILE A 58 8.19 1.50 16.13
CA ILE A 58 7.07 1.55 17.05
C ILE A 58 5.97 0.60 16.55
N MET A 59 5.54 -0.34 17.39
CA MET A 59 4.29 -1.08 17.18
C MET A 59 3.13 -0.16 17.56
N LEU A 60 2.08 -0.06 16.72
CA LEU A 60 0.98 0.86 16.99
C LEU A 60 0.05 0.39 18.12
N GLY A 61 0.04 -0.90 18.46
CA GLY A 61 -0.77 -1.48 19.52
C GLY A 61 -2.28 -1.51 19.20
N LEU A 62 -2.63 -1.55 17.92
CA LEU A 62 -4.02 -1.56 17.45
C LEU A 62 -4.61 -2.95 17.31
N ASP A 63 -3.75 -3.96 17.21
CA ASP A 63 -4.11 -5.37 17.09
C ASP A 63 -3.03 -6.25 17.72
N ARG A 64 -3.43 -7.39 18.31
CA ARG A 64 -2.48 -8.26 19.03
C ARG A 64 -1.64 -9.13 18.09
N GLU A 65 -2.21 -9.58 16.97
CA GLU A 65 -1.60 -10.55 16.07
C GLU A 65 -1.12 -9.92 14.76
N ARG A 66 -1.92 -9.00 14.21
CA ARG A 66 -1.67 -8.38 12.91
C ARG A 66 -1.64 -6.86 13.01
N ASP A 67 -0.75 -6.35 13.85
CA ASP A 67 -0.57 -4.90 14.08
C ASP A 67 0.13 -4.20 12.89
N ALA A 68 0.36 -2.91 13.04
CA ALA A 68 1.16 -2.09 12.14
C ALA A 68 2.45 -1.62 12.81
N ILE A 69 3.50 -1.48 12.01
CA ILE A 69 4.80 -0.97 12.43
C ILE A 69 4.96 0.43 11.84
N LEU A 70 5.22 1.41 12.70
CA LEU A 70 5.68 2.74 12.30
C LEU A 70 7.19 2.82 12.51
N HIS A 71 7.93 3.20 11.48
CA HIS A 71 9.34 3.54 11.60
C HIS A 71 9.54 5.03 11.34
N LEU A 72 10.13 5.74 12.29
CA LEU A 72 10.50 7.14 12.18
C LEU A 72 12.02 7.25 11.95
N PRO A 73 12.47 7.91 10.85
CA PRO A 73 13.89 7.98 10.50
C PRO A 73 14.70 8.77 11.55
N LYS A 74 15.98 8.45 11.69
CA LYS A 74 16.88 9.14 12.61
C LYS A 74 17.03 10.63 12.30
N SER A 75 16.86 11.01 11.04
CA SER A 75 16.89 12.39 10.57
C SER A 75 15.65 13.22 10.94
N ILE A 76 14.65 12.59 11.61
CA ILE A 76 13.43 13.29 12.00
C ILE A 76 13.77 14.47 12.94
N GLY A 77 13.23 15.65 12.62
CA GLY A 77 13.45 16.88 13.36
C GLY A 77 12.14 17.54 13.79
N ALA A 78 12.18 18.86 13.97
CA ALA A 78 10.99 19.65 14.34
C ALA A 78 10.02 19.86 13.16
N SER A 79 10.46 19.67 11.91
CA SER A 79 9.62 19.81 10.72
C SER A 79 8.79 18.57 10.46
N PRO A 80 7.57 18.72 9.89
CA PRO A 80 6.78 17.57 9.47
C PRO A 80 7.52 16.67 8.47
N VAL A 81 7.40 15.34 8.65
CA VAL A 81 8.11 14.32 7.89
C VAL A 81 7.21 13.72 6.79
N PRO A 82 7.77 13.35 5.62
CA PRO A 82 7.03 12.57 4.63
C PRO A 82 6.61 11.21 5.20
N LEU A 83 5.44 10.71 4.80
CA LEU A 83 4.95 9.38 5.19
C LEU A 83 4.77 8.50 3.95
N LEU A 84 5.26 7.27 4.02
CA LEU A 84 4.91 6.19 3.10
C LEU A 84 4.15 5.10 3.86
N VAL A 85 2.91 4.85 3.49
CA VAL A 85 2.17 3.63 3.87
C VAL A 85 2.60 2.52 2.95
N LEU A 86 3.22 1.44 3.45
CA LEU A 86 3.85 0.41 2.63
C LEU A 86 3.23 -0.97 2.89
N LEU A 87 2.58 -1.52 1.87
CA LEU A 87 1.74 -2.71 1.93
C LEU A 87 2.50 -3.94 1.42
N HIS A 88 2.47 -5.03 2.20
CA HIS A 88 3.19 -6.27 1.88
C HIS A 88 2.52 -7.09 0.75
N GLY A 89 3.27 -7.99 0.14
CA GLY A 89 2.76 -8.95 -0.83
C GLY A 89 1.94 -10.08 -0.18
N ALA A 90 1.30 -10.92 -0.99
CA ALA A 90 0.57 -12.09 -0.50
C ALA A 90 1.45 -12.96 0.40
N THR A 91 0.89 -13.45 1.52
CA THR A 91 1.55 -14.30 2.50
C THR A 91 2.74 -13.70 3.24
N GLN A 92 3.02 -12.42 3.01
CA GLN A 92 4.08 -11.64 3.68
C GLN A 92 3.53 -10.87 4.89
N SER A 93 4.39 -10.04 5.46
CA SER A 93 4.13 -9.25 6.66
C SER A 93 4.72 -7.84 6.55
N ALA A 94 4.40 -6.99 7.52
CA ALA A 94 5.02 -5.68 7.70
C ALA A 94 6.56 -5.77 7.84
N GLU A 95 7.07 -6.82 8.50
CA GLU A 95 8.50 -7.08 8.67
C GLU A 95 9.22 -7.30 7.34
N ASP A 96 8.60 -8.05 6.43
CA ASP A 96 9.18 -8.33 5.11
C ASP A 96 9.40 -7.05 4.32
N MET A 97 8.50 -6.05 4.50
CA MET A 97 8.66 -4.76 3.82
C MET A 97 9.89 -4.01 4.30
N PHE A 98 10.19 -4.03 5.59
CA PHE A 98 11.43 -3.43 6.10
C PHE A 98 12.68 -4.18 5.63
N TRP A 99 12.59 -5.49 5.47
CA TRP A 99 13.68 -6.27 4.87
C TRP A 99 13.97 -5.83 3.42
N TYR A 100 12.92 -5.64 2.59
CA TYR A 100 13.08 -5.13 1.21
C TYR A 100 13.63 -3.71 1.15
N LEU A 101 13.20 -2.83 2.09
CA LEU A 101 13.67 -1.46 2.10
C LEU A 101 15.13 -1.31 2.55
N GLY A 102 15.65 -2.23 3.37
CA GLY A 102 16.97 -2.06 3.99
C GLY A 102 17.09 -0.69 4.67
N SER A 103 18.10 0.11 4.28
CA SER A 103 18.33 1.48 4.79
C SER A 103 17.65 2.59 3.97
N ALA A 104 16.98 2.27 2.88
CA ALA A 104 16.49 3.26 1.92
C ALA A 104 15.55 4.31 2.55
N HIS A 105 14.72 3.92 3.52
CA HIS A 105 13.81 4.83 4.23
C HIS A 105 14.55 5.82 5.15
N GLU A 106 15.64 5.40 5.78
CA GLU A 106 16.53 6.27 6.56
C GLU A 106 17.23 7.28 5.65
N GLU A 107 17.77 6.83 4.51
CA GLU A 107 18.45 7.69 3.54
C GLU A 107 17.51 8.74 2.93
N ALA A 108 16.26 8.35 2.66
CA ALA A 108 15.24 9.24 2.12
C ALA A 108 14.60 10.16 3.17
N GLY A 109 14.82 9.92 4.47
CA GLY A 109 14.19 10.67 5.55
C GLY A 109 12.67 10.53 5.58
N VAL A 110 12.15 9.34 5.25
CA VAL A 110 10.71 9.03 5.14
C VAL A 110 10.27 8.20 6.33
N ALA A 111 9.20 8.63 7.01
CA ALA A 111 8.49 7.77 7.94
C ALA A 111 7.77 6.66 7.17
N VAL A 112 7.87 5.41 7.63
CA VAL A 112 7.22 4.27 6.99
C VAL A 112 6.21 3.65 7.95
N LEU A 113 4.94 3.60 7.53
CA LEU A 113 3.89 2.84 8.18
C LEU A 113 3.69 1.55 7.40
N ALA A 114 4.06 0.41 7.98
CA ALA A 114 3.84 -0.91 7.40
C ALA A 114 2.77 -1.66 8.22
N PRO A 115 1.51 -1.72 7.75
CA PRO A 115 0.46 -2.52 8.36
C PRO A 115 0.52 -3.97 7.90
N ASN A 116 0.01 -4.90 8.72
CA ASN A 116 -0.33 -6.24 8.27
C ASN A 116 -1.75 -6.27 7.72
N SER A 117 -1.98 -7.02 6.64
CA SER A 117 -3.33 -7.32 6.15
C SER A 117 -4.11 -8.14 7.19
N ARG A 118 -5.43 -8.15 7.12
CA ARG A 118 -6.28 -8.90 8.06
C ARG A 118 -6.33 -10.40 7.75
N ASP A 119 -5.82 -10.80 6.57
CA ASP A 119 -5.67 -12.19 6.14
C ASP A 119 -4.31 -12.37 5.44
N THR A 120 -4.16 -13.43 4.65
CA THR A 120 -2.93 -13.75 3.88
C THR A 120 -2.62 -12.71 2.79
N THR A 121 -3.61 -11.96 2.33
CA THR A 121 -3.49 -10.83 1.42
C THR A 121 -4.55 -9.77 1.73
N TRP A 122 -4.58 -8.69 0.96
CA TRP A 122 -5.47 -7.54 1.13
C TRP A 122 -6.88 -7.85 0.62
N ASP A 123 -7.90 -7.44 1.35
CA ASP A 123 -9.31 -7.78 1.09
C ASP A 123 -9.80 -7.47 -0.33
N ALA A 124 -9.46 -6.28 -0.88
CA ALA A 124 -9.89 -5.92 -2.22
C ALA A 124 -9.20 -6.73 -3.34
N ILE A 125 -8.11 -7.45 -3.06
CA ILE A 125 -7.53 -8.41 -4.01
C ILE A 125 -8.51 -9.56 -4.29
N GLY A 126 -9.28 -9.96 -3.26
CA GLY A 126 -10.33 -10.97 -3.34
C GLY A 126 -11.71 -10.46 -3.78
N GLY A 127 -11.90 -9.13 -3.94
CA GLY A 127 -13.16 -8.60 -4.45
C GLY A 127 -13.60 -7.22 -3.95
N SER A 128 -13.51 -6.90 -2.67
CA SER A 128 -14.01 -5.62 -2.14
C SER A 128 -13.21 -5.12 -0.94
N PHE A 129 -13.09 -3.82 -0.81
CA PHE A 129 -12.56 -3.19 0.39
C PHE A 129 -13.43 -3.50 1.62
N GLY A 130 -12.80 -3.56 2.79
CA GLY A 130 -13.47 -3.86 4.06
C GLY A 130 -12.49 -3.75 5.23
N PRO A 131 -12.26 -4.85 6.00
CA PRO A 131 -11.49 -4.81 7.24
C PRO A 131 -10.05 -4.27 7.11
N ASP A 132 -9.39 -4.45 5.95
CA ASP A 132 -8.06 -3.90 5.73
C ASP A 132 -8.09 -2.37 5.58
N ALA A 133 -9.05 -1.83 4.83
CA ALA A 133 -9.23 -0.39 4.70
C ALA A 133 -9.59 0.25 6.05
N GLU A 134 -10.44 -0.39 6.86
CA GLU A 134 -10.78 0.05 8.22
C GLU A 134 -9.55 0.08 9.13
N PHE A 135 -8.74 -0.97 9.09
CA PHE A 135 -7.51 -1.03 9.88
C PHE A 135 -6.50 0.04 9.44
N LEU A 136 -6.32 0.22 8.13
CA LEU A 136 -5.49 1.28 7.56
C LEU A 136 -5.93 2.66 8.04
N ASN A 137 -7.22 2.94 8.04
CA ASN A 137 -7.74 4.22 8.52
C ASN A 137 -7.38 4.47 9.99
N ARG A 138 -7.60 3.47 10.87
CA ARG A 138 -7.23 3.56 12.29
C ARG A 138 -5.72 3.70 12.51
N ALA A 139 -4.91 3.01 11.69
CA ALA A 139 -3.46 3.10 11.77
C ALA A 139 -2.98 4.51 11.37
N LEU A 140 -3.55 5.07 10.30
CA LEU A 140 -3.27 6.45 9.87
C LEU A 140 -3.72 7.48 10.92
N GLU A 141 -4.91 7.34 11.51
CA GLU A 141 -5.37 8.20 12.62
C GLU A 141 -4.35 8.21 13.76
N ARG A 142 -3.91 7.03 14.21
CA ARG A 142 -2.89 6.91 15.27
C ARG A 142 -1.57 7.60 14.88
N VAL A 143 -1.10 7.44 13.64
CA VAL A 143 0.12 8.10 13.16
C VAL A 143 -0.05 9.61 13.14
N PHE A 144 -1.17 10.12 12.63
CA PHE A 144 -1.43 11.55 12.54
C PHE A 144 -1.66 12.22 13.89
N GLU A 145 -2.09 11.48 14.92
CA GLU A 145 -2.20 11.95 16.30
C GLU A 145 -0.83 12.05 17.01
N THR A 146 0.15 11.22 16.61
CA THR A 146 1.40 11.05 17.36
C THR A 146 2.64 11.52 16.61
N THR A 147 2.52 11.88 15.32
CA THR A 147 3.64 12.24 14.47
C THR A 147 3.26 13.40 13.55
N ALA A 148 4.09 14.44 13.51
CA ALA A 148 3.93 15.56 12.59
C ALA A 148 4.24 15.09 11.16
N ILE A 149 3.21 14.74 10.41
CA ILE A 149 3.30 14.33 9.00
C ILE A 149 3.06 15.53 8.08
N ASP A 150 3.87 15.64 7.02
CA ASP A 150 3.66 16.63 5.97
C ASP A 150 2.47 16.21 5.09
N PRO A 151 1.34 16.95 5.10
CA PRO A 151 0.16 16.58 4.34
C PRO A 151 0.36 16.61 2.81
N ALA A 152 1.38 17.33 2.31
CA ALA A 152 1.72 17.35 0.89
C ALA A 152 2.57 16.15 0.45
N ARG A 153 3.10 15.37 1.40
CA ARG A 153 4.00 14.24 1.16
C ARG A 153 3.53 12.96 1.88
N VAL A 154 2.24 12.66 1.77
CA VAL A 154 1.67 11.37 2.19
C VAL A 154 1.57 10.49 0.95
N SER A 155 2.20 9.33 1.01
CA SER A 155 2.26 8.36 -0.09
C SER A 155 1.71 7.01 0.35
N VAL A 156 1.16 6.26 -0.60
CA VAL A 156 0.87 4.84 -0.41
C VAL A 156 1.69 4.01 -1.39
N GLY A 157 2.16 2.86 -0.96
CA GLY A 157 2.91 1.96 -1.83
C GLY A 157 2.79 0.52 -1.38
N GLY A 158 3.43 -0.38 -2.12
CA GLY A 158 3.44 -1.79 -1.75
C GLY A 158 4.17 -2.65 -2.76
N PHE A 159 4.21 -3.93 -2.46
CA PHE A 159 4.81 -4.97 -3.28
C PHE A 159 3.76 -5.99 -3.71
N SER A 160 3.80 -6.45 -4.98
CA SER A 160 2.93 -7.51 -5.49
C SER A 160 1.43 -7.19 -5.27
N ASP A 161 0.71 -8.00 -4.48
CA ASP A 161 -0.67 -7.73 -4.08
C ASP A 161 -0.82 -6.41 -3.34
N GLY A 162 0.11 -6.08 -2.44
CA GLY A 162 0.14 -4.78 -1.76
C GLY A 162 0.32 -3.61 -2.73
N ALA A 163 1.08 -3.80 -3.82
CA ALA A 163 1.20 -2.80 -4.88
C ALA A 163 -0.11 -2.62 -5.66
N SER A 164 -0.81 -3.72 -5.97
CA SER A 164 -2.12 -3.70 -6.62
C SER A 164 -3.18 -2.99 -5.77
N TYR A 165 -3.16 -3.27 -4.46
CA TYR A 165 -4.02 -2.62 -3.49
C TYR A 165 -3.68 -1.11 -3.33
N ALA A 166 -2.38 -0.76 -3.28
CA ALA A 166 -1.91 0.62 -3.19
C ALA A 166 -2.32 1.46 -4.40
N LEU A 167 -2.29 0.89 -5.62
CA LEU A 167 -2.77 1.55 -6.84
C LEU A 167 -4.24 1.96 -6.70
N ALA A 168 -5.09 1.06 -6.20
CA ALA A 168 -6.51 1.34 -6.00
C ALA A 168 -6.73 2.38 -4.90
N LEU A 169 -6.08 2.23 -3.73
CA LEU A 169 -6.18 3.20 -2.64
C LEU A 169 -5.74 4.61 -3.07
N GLY A 170 -4.63 4.72 -3.81
CA GLY A 170 -4.14 6.01 -4.29
C GLY A 170 -5.10 6.68 -5.27
N LEU A 171 -5.75 5.90 -6.14
CA LEU A 171 -6.77 6.41 -7.06
C LEU A 171 -8.03 6.88 -6.33
N ILE A 172 -8.46 6.14 -5.29
CA ILE A 172 -9.67 6.47 -4.50
C ILE A 172 -9.42 7.68 -3.60
N ASN A 173 -8.22 7.78 -3.00
CA ASN A 173 -7.88 8.74 -1.96
C ASN A 173 -6.82 9.77 -2.43
N GLY A 174 -6.95 10.32 -3.63
CA GLY A 174 -6.04 11.36 -4.15
C GLY A 174 -6.04 12.66 -3.35
N ASP A 175 -7.02 12.84 -2.45
CA ASP A 175 -7.08 13.93 -1.48
C ASP A 175 -6.24 13.68 -0.21
N LEU A 176 -5.80 12.44 0.01
CA LEU A 176 -4.86 12.04 1.06
C LEU A 176 -3.48 11.74 0.49
N PHE A 177 -3.42 10.91 -0.56
CA PHE A 177 -2.16 10.45 -1.12
C PHE A 177 -1.71 11.31 -2.31
N SER A 178 -0.59 12.00 -2.15
CA SER A 178 0.04 12.78 -3.22
C SER A 178 0.79 11.90 -4.23
N SER A 179 1.15 10.68 -3.84
CA SER A 179 1.86 9.75 -4.71
C SER A 179 1.63 8.28 -4.35
N VAL A 180 1.87 7.41 -5.35
CA VAL A 180 1.77 5.95 -5.24
C VAL A 180 3.08 5.31 -5.67
N VAL A 181 3.62 4.38 -4.87
CA VAL A 181 4.84 3.62 -5.17
C VAL A 181 4.49 2.13 -5.30
N ALA A 182 4.43 1.61 -6.52
CA ALA A 182 4.01 0.25 -6.80
C ALA A 182 5.19 -0.61 -7.30
N PHE A 183 5.66 -1.54 -6.47
CA PHE A 183 6.72 -2.48 -6.81
C PHE A 183 6.10 -3.79 -7.32
N SER A 184 6.34 -4.14 -8.57
CA SER A 184 5.84 -5.35 -9.26
C SER A 184 4.32 -5.57 -9.09
N PRO A 185 3.46 -4.59 -9.42
CA PRO A 185 2.00 -4.72 -9.30
C PRO A 185 1.43 -5.69 -10.33
N GLY A 186 0.33 -6.41 -9.97
CA GLY A 186 -0.38 -7.29 -10.88
C GLY A 186 -1.46 -6.59 -11.70
N PHE A 187 -2.25 -5.74 -11.06
CA PHE A 187 -3.43 -5.09 -11.66
C PHE A 187 -3.86 -3.88 -10.83
N ILE A 188 -4.78 -3.09 -11.36
CA ILE A 188 -5.59 -2.15 -10.59
C ILE A 188 -6.89 -2.89 -10.24
N VAL A 189 -7.29 -2.86 -8.96
CA VAL A 189 -8.52 -3.54 -8.50
C VAL A 189 -9.73 -3.10 -9.34
N ASP A 190 -10.52 -4.06 -9.79
CA ASP A 190 -11.69 -3.80 -10.64
C ASP A 190 -12.70 -2.89 -9.92
N GLY A 191 -13.34 -1.99 -10.66
CA GLY A 191 -14.27 -1.02 -10.10
C GLY A 191 -13.64 0.19 -9.39
N THR A 192 -12.30 0.26 -9.33
CA THR A 192 -11.61 1.44 -8.78
C THR A 192 -11.96 2.70 -9.60
N PRO A 193 -12.61 3.71 -9.01
CA PRO A 193 -12.93 4.95 -9.72
C PRO A 193 -11.65 5.73 -10.05
N PRO A 194 -11.65 6.58 -11.07
CA PRO A 194 -10.56 7.53 -11.28
C PRO A 194 -10.54 8.56 -10.13
N SER A 195 -9.35 9.05 -9.80
CA SER A 195 -9.22 10.20 -8.89
C SER A 195 -9.93 11.43 -9.45
N GLN A 196 -10.32 12.34 -8.57
CA GLN A 196 -10.86 13.64 -8.97
C GLN A 196 -9.84 14.40 -9.83
N PRO A 197 -10.26 15.16 -10.84
CA PRO A 197 -9.35 15.80 -11.81
C PRO A 197 -8.29 16.72 -11.21
N ASP A 198 -8.62 17.41 -10.13
CA ASP A 198 -7.78 18.36 -9.40
C ASP A 198 -6.89 17.73 -8.32
N ARG A 199 -7.02 16.40 -8.08
CA ARG A 199 -6.34 15.65 -7.02
C ARG A 199 -5.77 14.32 -7.54
N LYS A 200 -5.00 14.40 -8.61
CA LYS A 200 -4.35 13.24 -9.21
C LYS A 200 -3.03 12.93 -8.49
N PRO A 201 -2.89 11.75 -7.87
CA PRO A 201 -1.59 11.31 -7.39
C PRO A 201 -0.64 11.07 -8.58
N ARG A 202 0.65 11.21 -8.34
CA ARG A 202 1.69 10.75 -9.27
C ARG A 202 2.07 9.30 -8.93
N PHE A 203 2.59 8.56 -9.91
CA PHE A 203 2.88 7.13 -9.78
C PHE A 203 4.33 6.82 -10.06
N PHE A 204 4.97 6.07 -9.17
CA PHE A 204 6.21 5.34 -9.42
C PHE A 204 5.86 3.87 -9.51
N ILE A 205 6.17 3.24 -10.63
CA ILE A 205 5.92 1.81 -10.86
C ILE A 205 7.22 1.17 -11.26
N SER A 206 7.62 0.07 -10.61
CA SER A 206 8.75 -0.73 -11.05
C SER A 206 8.34 -2.16 -11.33
N HIS A 207 9.07 -2.86 -12.23
CA HIS A 207 8.76 -4.24 -12.58
C HIS A 207 9.98 -4.96 -13.15
N GLY A 208 10.19 -6.22 -12.72
CA GLY A 208 11.24 -7.08 -13.26
C GLY A 208 10.95 -7.57 -14.67
N THR A 209 11.92 -7.49 -15.57
CA THR A 209 11.75 -7.93 -16.98
C THR A 209 11.61 -9.44 -17.11
N ARG A 210 12.06 -10.21 -16.10
CA ARG A 210 11.96 -11.67 -16.02
C ARG A 210 10.95 -12.16 -14.98
N ASP A 211 10.02 -11.29 -14.55
CA ASP A 211 8.99 -11.66 -13.59
C ASP A 211 8.10 -12.77 -14.16
N HIS A 212 8.23 -13.97 -13.58
CA HIS A 212 7.48 -15.16 -13.98
C HIS A 212 6.16 -15.33 -13.20
N ILE A 213 5.98 -14.58 -12.11
CA ILE A 213 4.76 -14.59 -11.28
C ILE A 213 3.74 -13.64 -11.87
N LEU A 214 4.16 -12.40 -12.12
CA LEU A 214 3.34 -11.34 -12.71
C LEU A 214 4.05 -10.80 -13.97
N PRO A 215 3.83 -11.40 -15.16
CA PRO A 215 4.56 -11.03 -16.36
C PRO A 215 4.45 -9.54 -16.68
N ILE A 216 5.59 -8.86 -16.81
CA ILE A 216 5.69 -7.40 -16.97
C ILE A 216 4.80 -6.84 -18.10
N ALA A 217 4.66 -7.57 -19.21
CA ALA A 217 3.88 -7.11 -20.37
C ALA A 217 2.38 -6.96 -20.06
N SER A 218 1.81 -7.92 -19.32
CA SER A 218 0.40 -7.93 -18.93
C SER A 218 0.11 -7.19 -17.63
N CYS A 219 1.14 -6.84 -16.86
CA CYS A 219 1.06 -6.19 -15.55
C CYS A 219 1.67 -4.78 -15.61
N GLY A 220 2.92 -4.60 -15.21
CA GLY A 220 3.54 -3.28 -15.03
C GLY A 220 3.46 -2.37 -16.27
N ARG A 221 3.81 -2.89 -17.46
CA ARG A 221 3.75 -2.09 -18.71
C ARG A 221 2.33 -1.67 -19.05
N ARG A 222 1.36 -2.59 -18.92
CA ARG A 222 -0.06 -2.31 -19.17
C ARG A 222 -0.59 -1.27 -18.18
N ILE A 223 -0.35 -1.46 -16.88
CA ILE A 223 -0.79 -0.52 -15.84
C ILE A 223 -0.21 0.88 -16.07
N ALA A 224 1.10 0.99 -16.34
CA ALA A 224 1.75 2.26 -16.61
C ALA A 224 1.18 2.94 -17.86
N GLY A 225 0.91 2.18 -18.93
CA GLY A 225 0.27 2.66 -20.16
C GLY A 225 -1.15 3.19 -19.91
N ASP A 226 -1.96 2.42 -19.19
CA ASP A 226 -3.35 2.78 -18.88
C ASP A 226 -3.42 4.05 -18.02
N LEU A 227 -2.56 4.20 -17.02
CA LEU A 227 -2.49 5.40 -16.17
C LEU A 227 -2.02 6.63 -16.97
N LYS A 228 -1.00 6.49 -17.83
CA LYS A 228 -0.56 7.57 -18.72
C LYS A 228 -1.67 8.00 -19.69
N ALA A 229 -2.39 7.05 -20.28
CA ALA A 229 -3.52 7.33 -21.17
C ALA A 229 -4.66 8.09 -20.46
N ARG A 230 -4.81 7.88 -19.13
CA ARG A 230 -5.76 8.60 -18.26
C ARG A 230 -5.20 9.95 -17.77
N GLY A 231 -4.01 10.36 -18.20
CA GLY A 231 -3.39 11.65 -17.89
C GLY A 231 -2.80 11.73 -16.49
N TYR A 232 -2.33 10.61 -15.94
CA TYR A 232 -1.54 10.61 -14.71
C TYR A 232 -0.04 10.79 -15.00
N ASP A 233 0.68 11.42 -14.07
CA ASP A 233 2.14 11.45 -14.07
C ASP A 233 2.67 10.07 -13.61
N VAL A 234 3.40 9.37 -14.50
CA VAL A 234 3.88 8.01 -14.27
C VAL A 234 5.36 7.89 -14.59
N THR A 235 6.15 7.66 -13.56
CA THR A 235 7.53 7.18 -13.65
C THR A 235 7.51 5.66 -13.68
N PHE A 236 7.98 5.05 -14.78
CA PHE A 236 8.05 3.59 -14.91
C PHE A 236 9.51 3.13 -14.99
N ARG A 237 9.86 2.15 -14.14
CA ARG A 237 11.21 1.55 -14.04
C ARG A 237 11.14 0.06 -14.30
N GLU A 238 11.80 -0.38 -15.36
CA GLU A 238 12.08 -1.79 -15.59
C GLU A 238 13.47 -2.12 -15.03
N PHE A 239 13.61 -3.28 -14.41
CA PHE A 239 14.90 -3.78 -13.96
C PHE A 239 15.14 -5.21 -14.44
N ASP A 240 16.40 -5.57 -14.61
CA ASP A 240 16.80 -6.92 -15.01
C ASP A 240 16.73 -7.87 -13.80
N GLY A 241 15.55 -8.44 -13.58
CA GLY A 241 15.27 -9.30 -12.42
C GLY A 241 13.93 -9.99 -12.52
N ASP A 242 13.66 -10.81 -11.51
CA ASP A 242 12.42 -11.54 -11.30
C ASP A 242 11.45 -10.73 -10.43
N HIS A 243 10.44 -11.38 -9.84
CA HIS A 243 9.44 -10.78 -8.96
C HIS A 243 10.08 -10.31 -7.65
N GLY A 244 10.27 -9.00 -7.47
CA GLY A 244 10.98 -8.48 -6.30
C GLY A 244 11.13 -6.96 -6.26
N ILE A 245 11.91 -6.50 -5.27
CA ILE A 245 12.29 -5.10 -5.07
C ILE A 245 13.82 -5.05 -4.91
N PRO A 246 14.60 -4.82 -5.97
CA PRO A 246 16.04 -4.60 -5.85
C PRO A 246 16.35 -3.38 -4.94
N PRO A 247 17.44 -3.39 -4.17
CA PRO A 247 17.79 -2.30 -3.25
C PRO A 247 17.85 -0.92 -3.91
N GLU A 248 18.39 -0.84 -5.14
CA GLU A 248 18.45 0.40 -5.91
C GLU A 248 17.06 0.91 -6.31
N ILE A 249 16.13 0.02 -6.62
CA ILE A 249 14.73 0.34 -6.94
C ILE A 249 13.98 0.79 -5.67
N ALA A 250 14.20 0.11 -4.54
CA ALA A 250 13.66 0.55 -3.25
C ALA A 250 14.11 1.98 -2.94
N ARG A 251 15.41 2.25 -3.04
CA ARG A 251 16.00 3.56 -2.79
C ARG A 251 15.45 4.63 -3.73
N GLU A 252 15.39 4.35 -5.04
CA GLU A 252 14.83 5.29 -6.03
C GLU A 252 13.37 5.62 -5.72
N GLY A 253 12.53 4.61 -5.47
CA GLY A 253 11.11 4.77 -5.17
C GLY A 253 10.86 5.60 -3.90
N LEU A 254 11.67 5.40 -2.84
CA LEU A 254 11.53 6.17 -1.60
C LEU A 254 11.99 7.63 -1.74
N LEU A 255 13.12 7.88 -2.42
CA LEU A 255 13.58 9.23 -2.71
C LEU A 255 12.56 9.98 -3.59
N TRP A 256 11.98 9.28 -4.57
CA TRP A 256 10.95 9.83 -5.42
C TRP A 256 9.68 10.16 -4.61
N ALA A 257 9.24 9.29 -3.70
CA ALA A 257 8.09 9.56 -2.83
C ALA A 257 8.32 10.73 -1.88
N ALA A 258 9.55 10.87 -1.35
CA ALA A 258 9.95 11.97 -0.47
C ALA A 258 9.96 13.34 -1.18
N SER A 259 10.17 13.36 -2.50
CA SER A 259 10.20 14.60 -3.27
C SER A 259 8.80 15.20 -3.42
N SER A 260 8.67 16.53 -3.31
CA SER A 260 7.41 17.21 -3.62
C SER A 260 7.15 17.22 -5.13
N ALA A 261 5.88 17.29 -5.55
CA ALA A 261 5.50 17.37 -6.96
C ALA A 261 6.14 18.56 -7.72
N GLN A 262 6.57 19.59 -7.01
CA GLN A 262 7.21 20.79 -7.59
C GLN A 262 8.69 20.61 -7.96
N SER A 263 9.38 19.61 -7.43
CA SER A 263 10.81 19.37 -7.72
C SER A 263 11.07 18.56 -8.99
N ALA A 264 10.05 18.05 -9.65
CA ALA A 264 10.17 17.21 -10.84
C ALA A 264 10.10 18.01 -12.17
N GLN A 265 9.94 19.34 -12.12
CA GLN A 265 9.86 20.24 -13.30
C GLN A 265 11.05 21.19 -13.44
N ALA A 266 12.13 20.99 -12.69
CA ALA A 266 13.36 21.78 -12.76
C ALA A 266 14.50 21.05 -13.50
#